data_d34bbde0384accf0681d979cefb091db
#
_entry.id   d34bbde0384accf0681d979cefb091db
#
_cell.length_a   1.000
_cell.length_b   1.000
_cell.length_c   1.000
_cell.angle_alpha   90.00
_cell.angle_beta   90.00
_cell.angle_gamma   90.00
#
_symmetry.space_group_name_H-M   'P 1'
#
loop_
_entity.id
_entity.type
_entity.pdbx_description
1 polymer ?
#
loop_
_entity_poly.entity_id
_entity_poly.type
_entity_poly.pdbx_seq_one_letter_code
_entity_poly.pdbx_strand_id
1 'polypeptide(L)'
;HMGNSVTQNARGDLMGYVENIGDKNQKMTRVYETNDYLPYHADLSDVVGLLSIRKAKEGGLSSIVSSSTVYNRILAKYPEYLGYFYHPAWYDHLGETEPSLSPIFSYFDGKLACRYLRYYIELGHDRRSVPLSQVQIDALNIFDQISQYSSLRLDMMLEPGDIQFCNNYCVMHSRSSFEDYDEVEKRRKLLRLWLKMPNARKLAKDFPSRNGIPKGLGQFA
;
A
#
# COMPACT_ATOMS: atom_id res chain seq x y z
N HIS A 1 -12.39 -19.27 -8.09
CA HIS A 1 -11.51 -19.28 -6.91
C HIS A 1 -10.16 -18.71 -7.30
N MET A 2 -9.83 -17.50 -6.81
CA MET A 2 -8.58 -16.83 -7.22
C MET A 2 -7.41 -17.17 -6.29
N GLY A 3 -7.63 -17.15 -4.99
CA GLY A 3 -6.60 -17.38 -3.97
C GLY A 3 -7.20 -17.53 -2.59
N ASN A 4 -6.35 -17.70 -1.58
CA ASN A 4 -6.77 -17.82 -0.18
C ASN A 4 -6.75 -16.42 0.46
N SER A 5 -7.81 -16.08 1.20
CA SER A 5 -7.83 -14.84 1.98
C SER A 5 -6.83 -14.93 3.14
N VAL A 6 -6.20 -13.80 3.43
CA VAL A 6 -5.27 -13.65 4.54
C VAL A 6 -5.74 -12.54 5.47
N THR A 7 -5.30 -12.59 6.72
CA THR A 7 -5.70 -11.63 7.74
C THR A 7 -5.18 -10.22 7.42
N GLN A 8 -5.98 -9.21 7.72
CA GLN A 8 -5.69 -7.82 7.38
C GLN A 8 -5.30 -6.96 8.60
N ASN A 9 -5.48 -7.49 9.79
CA ASN A 9 -5.18 -6.81 11.05
C ASN A 9 -4.88 -7.82 12.17
N ALA A 10 -4.48 -7.31 13.32
CA ALA A 10 -4.16 -8.12 14.50
C ALA A 10 -5.35 -8.90 15.09
N ARG A 11 -6.60 -8.56 14.72
CA ARG A 11 -7.81 -9.28 15.14
C ARG A 11 -8.06 -10.55 14.33
N GLY A 12 -7.34 -10.75 13.23
CA GLY A 12 -7.52 -11.89 12.35
C GLY A 12 -8.63 -11.73 11.31
N ASP A 13 -9.11 -10.49 11.08
CA ASP A 13 -10.16 -10.25 10.09
C ASP A 13 -9.67 -10.60 8.68
N LEU A 14 -10.40 -11.47 7.99
CA LEU A 14 -10.11 -11.86 6.60
C LEU A 14 -10.69 -10.88 5.58
N MET A 15 -11.68 -10.09 5.98
CA MET A 15 -12.28 -9.04 5.17
C MET A 15 -12.19 -7.72 5.92
N GLY A 16 -11.69 -6.68 5.23
CA GLY A 16 -11.59 -5.33 5.76
C GLY A 16 -12.69 -4.44 5.21
N TYR A 17 -13.04 -3.42 5.98
CA TYR A 17 -13.89 -2.33 5.54
C TYR A 17 -13.04 -1.09 5.29
N VAL A 18 -13.23 -0.46 4.13
CA VAL A 18 -12.59 0.82 3.79
C VAL A 18 -13.67 1.88 3.84
N GLU A 19 -13.76 2.53 4.99
CA GLU A 19 -14.80 3.51 5.30
C GLU A 19 -14.25 4.57 6.26
N ASN A 20 -14.84 5.76 6.26
CA ASN A 20 -14.48 6.81 7.20
C ASN A 20 -15.18 6.56 8.54
N ILE A 21 -14.42 6.20 9.57
CA ILE A 21 -14.90 5.99 10.94
C ILE A 21 -14.91 7.27 11.78
N GLY A 22 -14.43 8.40 11.22
CA GLY A 22 -14.57 9.73 11.79
C GLY A 22 -13.54 10.15 12.83
N ASP A 23 -12.68 9.25 13.31
CA ASP A 23 -11.71 9.60 14.35
C ASP A 23 -10.28 9.68 13.80
N LYS A 24 -9.91 10.90 13.37
CA LYS A 24 -8.57 11.21 12.86
C LYS A 24 -7.49 11.26 13.96
N ASN A 25 -7.91 11.33 15.22
CA ASN A 25 -7.01 11.60 16.36
C ASN A 25 -6.61 10.33 17.12
N GLN A 26 -7.16 9.17 16.79
CA GLN A 26 -6.76 7.92 17.41
C GLN A 26 -5.41 7.48 16.86
N LYS A 27 -4.46 7.24 17.75
CA LYS A 27 -3.07 6.86 17.48
C LYS A 27 -2.93 5.60 16.60
N MET A 28 -4.00 4.80 16.46
CA MET A 28 -4.05 3.56 15.69
C MET A 28 -4.95 3.64 14.45
N THR A 29 -5.57 4.80 14.19
CA THR A 29 -6.40 4.98 12.99
C THR A 29 -5.51 4.97 11.74
N ARG A 30 -5.81 4.06 10.83
CA ARG A 30 -5.10 3.98 9.56
C ARG A 30 -5.69 4.97 8.55
N VAL A 31 -4.88 5.46 7.61
CA VAL A 31 -5.32 6.48 6.64
C VAL A 31 -6.53 6.02 5.82
N TYR A 32 -6.68 4.72 5.54
CA TYR A 32 -7.85 4.21 4.82
C TYR A 32 -9.16 4.27 5.64
N GLU A 33 -9.07 4.47 6.95
CA GLU A 33 -10.19 4.67 7.89
C GLU A 33 -10.56 6.14 8.04
N THR A 34 -9.98 7.02 7.24
CA THR A 34 -10.26 8.46 7.18
C THR A 34 -10.74 8.87 5.79
N ASN A 35 -11.16 10.11 5.65
CA ASN A 35 -11.51 10.72 4.36
C ASN A 35 -10.38 11.53 3.74
N ASP A 36 -9.18 11.53 4.33
CA ASP A 36 -8.01 12.24 3.81
C ASP A 36 -7.45 11.55 2.54
N TYR A 37 -6.60 12.25 1.82
CA TYR A 37 -5.85 11.68 0.71
C TYR A 37 -5.03 10.46 1.17
N LEU A 38 -5.19 9.33 0.50
CA LEU A 38 -4.40 8.13 0.72
C LEU A 38 -3.32 8.04 -0.37
N PRO A 39 -2.04 8.27 -0.04
CA PRO A 39 -0.94 8.24 -1.01
C PRO A 39 -0.78 6.89 -1.72
N TYR A 40 -0.03 6.89 -2.83
CA TYR A 40 0.31 5.65 -3.52
C TYR A 40 1.03 4.68 -2.61
N HIS A 41 0.52 3.47 -2.56
CA HIS A 41 1.08 2.38 -1.75
C HIS A 41 0.75 1.02 -2.35
N ALA A 42 1.44 0.01 -1.88
CA ALA A 42 1.14 -1.39 -2.10
C ALA A 42 0.72 -2.03 -0.78
N ASP A 43 -0.35 -2.80 -0.79
CA ASP A 43 -0.78 -3.60 0.36
C ASP A 43 0.13 -4.82 0.58
N LEU A 44 0.03 -5.44 1.76
CA LEU A 44 0.92 -6.49 2.25
C LEU A 44 0.53 -7.91 1.82
N SER A 45 -0.13 -8.07 0.68
CA SER A 45 -0.57 -9.36 0.14
C SER A 45 -0.15 -9.52 -1.32
N ASP A 46 -0.35 -10.68 -1.91
CA ASP A 46 -0.07 -10.85 -3.34
C ASP A 46 -1.03 -10.01 -4.18
N VAL A 47 -2.31 -10.06 -3.82
CA VAL A 47 -3.37 -9.30 -4.50
C VAL A 47 -4.29 -8.65 -3.48
N VAL A 48 -4.63 -7.40 -3.72
CA VAL A 48 -5.74 -6.73 -3.03
C VAL A 48 -6.95 -6.65 -3.97
N GLY A 49 -8.10 -7.03 -3.45
CA GLY A 49 -9.42 -6.83 -4.08
C GLY A 49 -10.19 -5.76 -3.31
N LEU A 50 -10.75 -4.81 -4.02
CA LEU A 50 -11.60 -3.74 -3.49
C LEU A 50 -12.95 -3.77 -4.21
N LEU A 51 -14.01 -4.16 -3.50
CA LEU A 51 -15.39 -4.11 -4.00
C LEU A 51 -16.06 -2.82 -3.50
N SER A 52 -16.51 -1.98 -4.41
CA SER A 52 -17.29 -0.80 -4.08
C SER A 52 -18.72 -1.15 -3.70
N ILE A 53 -19.12 -0.84 -2.48
CA ILE A 53 -20.50 -0.98 -2.00
C ILE A 53 -21.24 0.35 -2.16
N ARG A 54 -20.58 1.44 -1.79
CA ARG A 54 -21.11 2.81 -1.93
C ARG A 54 -19.96 3.76 -2.20
N LYS A 55 -20.17 4.72 -3.09
CA LYS A 55 -19.23 5.82 -3.33
C LYS A 55 -19.47 6.98 -2.35
N ALA A 56 -18.48 7.85 -2.23
CA ALA A 56 -18.60 9.09 -1.46
C ALA A 56 -19.59 10.05 -2.12
N LYS A 57 -20.03 11.07 -1.37
CA LYS A 57 -20.81 12.19 -1.89
C LYS A 57 -20.02 12.95 -2.95
N GLU A 58 -18.74 13.23 -2.67
CA GLU A 58 -17.80 13.90 -3.56
C GLU A 58 -16.39 13.33 -3.36
N GLY A 59 -15.58 13.24 -4.43
CA GLY A 59 -14.23 12.73 -4.36
C GLY A 59 -14.15 11.19 -4.24
N GLY A 60 -13.08 10.69 -3.60
CA GLY A 60 -12.86 9.25 -3.43
C GLY A 60 -12.42 8.53 -4.71
N LEU A 61 -11.85 9.27 -5.67
CA LEU A 61 -11.32 8.73 -6.91
C LEU A 61 -10.19 7.74 -6.61
N SER A 62 -10.31 6.54 -7.15
CA SER A 62 -9.26 5.53 -7.11
C SER A 62 -8.23 5.81 -8.20
N SER A 63 -6.95 5.63 -7.89
CA SER A 63 -5.87 5.80 -8.85
C SER A 63 -4.88 4.67 -8.73
N ILE A 64 -4.36 4.19 -9.86
CA ILE A 64 -3.34 3.15 -9.90
C ILE A 64 -2.16 3.59 -10.76
N VAL A 65 -0.96 3.11 -10.39
CA VAL A 65 0.28 3.34 -11.13
C VAL A 65 1.13 2.06 -11.14
N SER A 66 1.76 1.78 -12.29
CA SER A 66 2.70 0.67 -12.40
C SER A 66 4.01 0.99 -11.66
N SER A 67 4.39 0.14 -10.70
CA SER A 67 5.66 0.27 -9.99
C SER A 67 6.86 0.09 -10.91
N SER A 68 6.76 -0.76 -11.94
CA SER A 68 7.81 -0.91 -12.95
C SER A 68 7.97 0.35 -13.81
N THR A 69 6.88 1.06 -14.08
CA THR A 69 6.97 2.34 -14.80
C THR A 69 7.61 3.42 -13.95
N VAL A 70 7.30 3.47 -12.64
CA VAL A 70 7.97 4.36 -11.69
C VAL A 70 9.47 4.04 -11.64
N TYR A 71 9.83 2.75 -11.50
CA TYR A 71 11.22 2.28 -11.55
C TYR A 71 11.95 2.77 -12.81
N ASN A 72 11.37 2.56 -13.99
CA ASN A 72 11.97 2.96 -15.25
C ASN A 72 12.15 4.49 -15.37
N ARG A 73 11.23 5.26 -14.78
CA ARG A 73 11.36 6.73 -14.73
C ARG A 73 12.47 7.18 -13.81
N ILE A 74 12.62 6.54 -12.65
CA ILE A 74 13.74 6.78 -11.73
C ILE A 74 15.05 6.44 -12.43
N LEU A 75 15.15 5.24 -13.02
CA LEU A 75 16.35 4.81 -13.75
C LEU A 75 16.75 5.79 -14.86
N ALA A 76 15.79 6.33 -15.58
CA ALA A 76 16.05 7.23 -16.70
C ALA A 76 16.40 8.66 -16.29
N LYS A 77 15.85 9.16 -15.17
CA LYS A 77 15.97 10.58 -14.80
C LYS A 77 16.78 10.84 -13.54
N TYR A 78 16.86 9.86 -12.63
CA TYR A 78 17.45 9.96 -11.30
C TYR A 78 18.17 8.66 -10.93
N PRO A 79 19.06 8.14 -11.84
CA PRO A 79 19.70 6.83 -11.64
C PRO A 79 20.53 6.78 -10.35
N GLU A 80 21.05 7.89 -9.86
CA GLU A 80 21.82 8.02 -8.64
C GLU A 80 21.02 7.66 -7.37
N TYR A 81 19.70 7.76 -7.42
CA TYR A 81 18.83 7.38 -6.29
C TYR A 81 18.41 5.91 -6.33
N LEU A 82 18.60 5.20 -7.45
CA LEU A 82 18.05 3.86 -7.61
C LEU A 82 18.57 2.87 -6.56
N GLY A 83 19.83 2.98 -6.17
CA GLY A 83 20.45 2.15 -5.15
C GLY A 83 19.75 2.23 -3.79
N TYR A 84 19.21 3.39 -3.43
CA TYR A 84 18.51 3.57 -2.15
C TYR A 84 17.21 2.78 -2.05
N PHE A 85 16.56 2.49 -3.17
CA PHE A 85 15.33 1.67 -3.18
C PHE A 85 15.60 0.17 -3.06
N TYR A 86 16.84 -0.28 -3.28
CA TYR A 86 17.30 -1.64 -3.02
C TYR A 86 17.91 -1.81 -1.63
N HIS A 87 18.24 -0.70 -0.96
CA HIS A 87 18.69 -0.74 0.43
C HIS A 87 17.50 -0.99 1.35
N PRO A 88 17.63 -1.91 2.33
CA PRO A 88 16.54 -2.15 3.29
C PRO A 88 16.24 -0.89 4.12
N ALA A 89 14.97 -0.55 4.20
CA ALA A 89 14.42 0.47 5.09
C ALA A 89 13.63 -0.19 6.22
N TRP A 90 13.52 0.46 7.36
CA TRP A 90 12.68 0.01 8.44
C TRP A 90 11.21 0.29 8.12
N TYR A 91 10.36 -0.72 8.32
CA TYR A 91 8.90 -0.61 8.20
C TYR A 91 8.24 -0.95 9.52
N ASP A 92 7.24 -0.17 9.91
CA ASP A 92 6.29 -0.51 10.95
C ASP A 92 4.85 -0.44 10.40
N HIS A 93 4.17 -1.56 10.39
CA HIS A 93 2.82 -1.66 9.80
C HIS A 93 1.71 -1.43 10.83
N LEU A 94 1.98 -0.71 11.89
CA LEU A 94 1.05 -0.44 13.01
C LEU A 94 0.56 -1.73 13.70
N GLY A 95 0.98 -1.91 14.93
CA GLY A 95 0.63 -3.07 15.75
C GLY A 95 1.62 -4.24 15.65
N GLU A 96 2.74 -4.07 14.96
CA GLU A 96 3.86 -5.02 15.00
C GLU A 96 4.60 -4.93 16.33
N THR A 97 5.13 -6.07 16.78
CA THR A 97 6.00 -6.11 17.97
C THR A 97 7.27 -5.31 17.72
N GLU A 98 7.88 -5.50 16.56
CA GLU A 98 9.12 -4.83 16.13
C GLU A 98 9.04 -4.43 14.66
N PRO A 99 9.60 -3.26 14.28
CA PRO A 99 9.78 -2.91 12.88
C PRO A 99 10.61 -3.93 12.13
N SER A 100 10.32 -4.14 10.86
CA SER A 100 11.02 -5.08 9.98
C SER A 100 11.80 -4.36 8.90
N LEU A 101 12.91 -4.95 8.44
CA LEU A 101 13.70 -4.44 7.32
C LEU A 101 13.20 -5.02 5.99
N SER A 102 13.04 -4.15 5.00
CA SER A 102 12.72 -4.55 3.63
C SER A 102 13.19 -3.50 2.63
N PRO A 103 13.70 -3.89 1.46
CA PRO A 103 13.89 -2.95 0.36
C PRO A 103 12.54 -2.55 -0.25
N ILE A 104 12.52 -1.41 -0.94
CA ILE A 104 11.36 -0.94 -1.72
C ILE A 104 11.26 -1.71 -3.03
N PHE A 105 12.39 -1.89 -3.73
CA PHE A 105 12.49 -2.71 -4.92
C PHE A 105 13.31 -3.98 -4.65
N SER A 106 12.86 -5.08 -5.24
CA SER A 106 13.58 -6.34 -5.24
C SER A 106 13.49 -6.97 -6.63
N TYR A 107 14.63 -7.39 -7.19
CA TYR A 107 14.67 -8.10 -8.46
C TYR A 107 15.08 -9.55 -8.19
N PHE A 108 14.16 -10.48 -8.39
CA PHE A 108 14.38 -11.89 -8.13
C PHE A 108 13.60 -12.76 -9.11
N ASP A 109 14.20 -13.88 -9.52
CA ASP A 109 13.61 -14.84 -10.46
C ASP A 109 13.09 -14.16 -11.75
N GLY A 110 13.88 -13.20 -12.28
CA GLY A 110 13.55 -12.46 -13.51
C GLY A 110 12.44 -11.42 -13.36
N LYS A 111 12.01 -11.08 -12.15
CA LYS A 111 10.88 -10.17 -11.91
C LYS A 111 11.22 -9.09 -10.90
N LEU A 112 10.85 -7.86 -11.23
CA LEU A 112 10.89 -6.74 -10.30
C LEU A 112 9.65 -6.79 -9.40
N ALA A 113 9.85 -6.76 -8.10
CA ALA A 113 8.81 -6.58 -7.11
C ALA A 113 8.99 -5.22 -6.41
N CYS A 114 7.89 -4.57 -6.10
CA CYS A 114 7.86 -3.31 -5.35
C CYS A 114 7.06 -3.50 -4.07
N ARG A 115 7.52 -2.86 -3.00
CA ARG A 115 6.79 -2.68 -1.77
C ARG A 115 7.01 -1.26 -1.31
N TYR A 116 5.97 -0.47 -1.32
CA TYR A 116 6.05 0.93 -0.97
C TYR A 116 4.86 1.33 -0.10
N LEU A 117 5.16 1.92 1.03
CA LEU A 117 4.23 2.64 1.87
C LEU A 117 5.02 3.61 2.75
N ARG A 118 5.16 4.86 2.30
CA ARG A 118 6.02 5.87 2.90
C ARG A 118 5.77 6.04 4.39
N TYR A 119 4.52 6.19 4.79
CA TYR A 119 4.16 6.36 6.20
C TYR A 119 4.73 5.26 7.12
N TYR A 120 4.70 4.01 6.66
CA TYR A 120 5.24 2.89 7.44
C TYR A 120 6.76 2.82 7.44
N ILE A 121 7.41 3.38 6.41
CA ILE A 121 8.86 3.55 6.41
C ILE A 121 9.25 4.61 7.44
N GLU A 122 8.65 5.78 7.39
CA GLU A 122 8.90 6.86 8.33
C GLU A 122 8.64 6.40 9.78
N LEU A 123 7.52 5.75 10.05
CA LEU A 123 7.18 5.21 11.36
C LEU A 123 8.19 4.13 11.83
N GLY A 124 8.64 3.26 10.95
CA GLY A 124 9.64 2.23 11.26
C GLY A 124 10.97 2.81 11.67
N HIS A 125 11.43 3.83 10.95
CA HIS A 125 12.65 4.57 11.27
C HIS A 125 12.54 5.31 12.60
N ASP A 126 11.40 5.97 12.87
CA ASP A 126 11.13 6.66 14.13
C ASP A 126 11.17 5.70 15.32
N ARG A 127 10.48 4.55 15.23
CA ARG A 127 10.47 3.55 16.29
C ARG A 127 11.83 2.93 16.58
N ARG A 128 12.67 2.82 15.58
CA ARG A 128 14.05 2.33 15.72
C ARG A 128 15.03 3.41 16.15
N SER A 129 14.61 4.66 16.24
CA SER A 129 15.47 5.83 16.48
C SER A 129 16.66 5.89 15.49
N VAL A 130 16.41 5.51 14.24
CA VAL A 130 17.38 5.56 13.14
C VAL A 130 16.79 6.49 12.08
N PRO A 131 17.06 7.80 12.14
CA PRO A 131 16.44 8.76 11.23
C PRO A 131 16.85 8.48 9.78
N LEU A 132 15.92 8.72 8.86
CA LEU A 132 16.22 8.75 7.43
C LEU A 132 17.25 9.86 7.16
N SER A 133 18.27 9.53 6.38
CA SER A 133 19.19 10.55 5.86
C SER A 133 18.51 11.44 4.83
N GLN A 134 19.03 12.65 4.59
CA GLN A 134 18.45 13.57 3.63
C GLN A 134 18.33 12.93 2.24
N VAL A 135 19.34 12.18 1.80
CA VAL A 135 19.29 11.51 0.49
C VAL A 135 18.23 10.42 0.41
N GLN A 136 17.92 9.72 1.49
CA GLN A 136 16.80 8.77 1.54
C GLN A 136 15.46 9.51 1.45
N ILE A 137 15.31 10.63 2.16
CA ILE A 137 14.13 11.49 2.07
C ILE A 137 13.94 12.00 0.64
N ASP A 138 15.00 12.46 -0.01
CA ASP A 138 14.96 12.93 -1.38
C ASP A 138 14.57 11.81 -2.36
N ALA A 139 15.10 10.60 -2.16
CA ALA A 139 14.69 9.42 -2.93
C ALA A 139 13.19 9.13 -2.78
N LEU A 140 12.66 9.14 -1.55
CA LEU A 140 11.22 8.95 -1.30
C LEU A 140 10.39 10.07 -1.94
N ASN A 141 10.84 11.32 -1.88
CA ASN A 141 10.17 12.45 -2.54
C ASN A 141 10.10 12.29 -4.07
N ILE A 142 11.20 11.83 -4.69
CA ILE A 142 11.25 11.53 -6.12
C ILE A 142 10.28 10.40 -6.47
N PHE A 143 10.23 9.35 -5.67
CA PHE A 143 9.31 8.24 -5.87
C PHE A 143 7.85 8.69 -5.83
N ASP A 144 7.47 9.47 -4.80
CA ASP A 144 6.13 10.02 -4.66
C ASP A 144 5.77 10.95 -5.82
N GLN A 145 6.69 11.84 -6.19
CA GLN A 145 6.48 12.78 -7.30
C GLN A 145 6.23 12.06 -8.62
N ILE A 146 7.05 11.06 -8.96
CA ILE A 146 6.89 10.29 -10.20
C ILE A 146 5.57 9.51 -10.19
N SER A 147 5.19 8.93 -9.06
CA SER A 147 3.93 8.20 -8.91
C SER A 147 2.70 9.08 -9.18
N GLN A 148 2.82 10.39 -9.00
CA GLN A 148 1.75 11.36 -9.25
C GLN A 148 1.65 11.85 -10.71
N TYR A 149 2.57 11.48 -11.59
CA TYR A 149 2.52 11.96 -12.98
C TYR A 149 1.25 11.46 -13.68
N SER A 150 0.44 12.39 -14.16
CA SER A 150 -0.83 12.08 -14.85
C SER A 150 -0.65 11.19 -16.08
N SER A 151 0.52 11.23 -16.71
CA SER A 151 0.86 10.37 -17.85
C SER A 151 1.22 8.94 -17.49
N LEU A 152 1.36 8.62 -16.20
CA LEU A 152 1.77 7.29 -15.71
C LEU A 152 0.67 6.58 -14.92
N ARG A 153 -0.34 7.31 -14.46
CA ARG A 153 -1.40 6.80 -13.61
C ARG A 153 -2.70 6.64 -14.38
N LEU A 154 -3.54 5.77 -13.89
CA LEU A 154 -4.93 5.61 -14.33
C LEU A 154 -5.85 5.97 -13.17
N ASP A 155 -6.68 6.99 -13.39
CA ASP A 155 -7.68 7.45 -12.43
C ASP A 155 -9.05 6.87 -12.81
N MET A 156 -9.80 6.40 -11.81
CA MET A 156 -11.13 5.80 -12.02
C MET A 156 -12.03 6.03 -10.81
N MET A 157 -13.32 6.25 -11.06
CA MET A 157 -14.33 6.17 -10.02
C MET A 157 -14.83 4.73 -9.95
N LEU A 158 -14.77 4.15 -8.74
CA LEU A 158 -15.36 2.84 -8.50
C LEU A 158 -16.84 3.02 -8.17
N GLU A 159 -17.69 2.69 -9.13
CA GLU A 159 -19.15 2.69 -8.94
C GLU A 159 -19.57 1.49 -8.07
N PRO A 160 -20.75 1.55 -7.40
CA PRO A 160 -21.26 0.41 -6.65
C PRO A 160 -21.35 -0.86 -7.51
N GLY A 161 -20.71 -1.94 -7.05
CA GLY A 161 -20.58 -3.21 -7.77
C GLY A 161 -19.25 -3.39 -8.49
N ASP A 162 -18.47 -2.33 -8.71
CA ASP A 162 -17.14 -2.46 -9.31
C ASP A 162 -16.17 -3.16 -8.37
N ILE A 163 -15.31 -4.00 -8.96
CA ILE A 163 -14.23 -4.69 -8.25
C ILE A 163 -12.90 -4.33 -8.90
N GLN A 164 -11.99 -3.75 -8.12
CA GLN A 164 -10.61 -3.52 -8.51
C GLN A 164 -9.72 -4.59 -7.91
N PHE A 165 -8.94 -5.31 -8.73
CA PHE A 165 -7.88 -6.20 -8.28
C PHE A 165 -6.52 -5.63 -8.66
N CYS A 166 -5.61 -5.51 -7.67
CA CYS A 166 -4.24 -5.07 -7.89
C CYS A 166 -3.25 -6.13 -7.42
N ASN A 167 -2.28 -6.47 -8.29
CA ASN A 167 -1.10 -7.21 -7.89
C ASN A 167 -0.16 -6.25 -7.14
N ASN A 168 -0.03 -6.42 -5.85
CA ASN A 168 0.69 -5.49 -4.97
C ASN A 168 2.21 -5.41 -5.24
N TYR A 169 2.77 -6.35 -5.99
CA TYR A 169 4.19 -6.28 -6.38
C TYR A 169 4.44 -5.49 -7.66
N CYS A 170 3.38 -5.16 -8.42
CA CYS A 170 3.48 -4.50 -9.72
C CYS A 170 2.74 -3.18 -9.80
N VAL A 171 1.70 -3.02 -8.97
CA VAL A 171 0.77 -1.89 -9.03
C VAL A 171 0.65 -1.29 -7.64
N MET A 172 0.84 0.00 -7.57
CA MET A 172 0.48 0.80 -6.40
C MET A 172 -0.86 1.47 -6.65
N HIS A 173 -1.61 1.68 -5.59
CA HIS A 173 -2.90 2.35 -5.64
C HIS A 173 -2.98 3.49 -4.64
N SER A 174 -3.84 4.44 -4.93
CA SER A 174 -4.11 5.61 -4.10
C SER A 174 -5.60 5.96 -4.14
N ARG A 175 -6.00 6.90 -3.30
CA ARG A 175 -7.37 7.43 -3.27
C ARG A 175 -7.33 8.91 -2.98
N SER A 176 -8.05 9.71 -3.77
CA SER A 176 -8.23 11.13 -3.46
C SER A 176 -8.97 11.31 -2.13
N SER A 177 -8.83 12.45 -1.49
CA SER A 177 -9.73 12.85 -0.40
C SER A 177 -11.18 12.82 -0.85
N PHE A 178 -12.10 12.72 0.09
CA PHE A 178 -13.52 12.67 -0.22
C PHE A 178 -14.38 13.30 0.87
N GLU A 179 -15.59 13.68 0.50
CA GLU A 179 -16.64 14.07 1.41
C GLU A 179 -17.71 12.98 1.48
N ASP A 180 -18.12 12.65 2.69
CA ASP A 180 -19.20 11.70 2.92
C ASP A 180 -20.55 12.41 3.08
N TYR A 181 -21.60 11.63 3.01
CA TYR A 181 -22.93 12.06 3.44
C TYR A 181 -22.98 12.13 4.96
N ASP A 182 -23.86 12.98 5.50
CA ASP A 182 -24.11 13.05 6.94
C ASP A 182 -24.71 11.74 7.44
N GLU A 183 -25.61 11.15 6.64
CA GLU A 183 -26.26 9.87 6.94
C GLU A 183 -25.27 8.71 6.81
N VAL A 184 -25.04 7.99 7.89
CA VAL A 184 -24.06 6.91 7.99
C VAL A 184 -24.30 5.80 6.96
N GLU A 185 -25.56 5.47 6.69
CA GLU A 185 -25.94 4.43 5.75
C GLU A 185 -25.64 4.77 4.29
N LYS A 186 -25.41 6.06 3.99
CA LYS A 186 -25.04 6.54 2.65
C LYS A 186 -23.53 6.71 2.47
N ARG A 187 -22.75 6.70 3.55
CA ARG A 187 -21.31 6.93 3.51
C ARG A 187 -20.57 5.94 2.63
N ARG A 188 -19.45 6.41 2.09
CA ARG A 188 -18.56 5.59 1.26
C ARG A 188 -18.16 4.32 1.99
N LYS A 189 -18.26 3.19 1.28
CA LYS A 189 -17.91 1.88 1.82
C LYS A 189 -17.38 0.96 0.73
N LEU A 190 -16.18 0.41 0.95
CA LEU A 190 -15.66 -0.68 0.14
C LEU A 190 -15.37 -1.88 1.06
N LEU A 191 -15.49 -3.07 0.49
CA LEU A 191 -14.95 -4.28 1.06
C LEU A 191 -13.55 -4.49 0.51
N ARG A 192 -12.59 -4.79 1.38
CA ARG A 192 -11.22 -5.11 1.00
C ARG A 192 -10.90 -6.57 1.33
N LEU A 193 -10.28 -7.24 0.38
CA LEU A 193 -9.81 -8.60 0.54
C LEU A 193 -8.33 -8.69 0.19
N TRP A 194 -7.53 -9.26 1.06
CA TRP A 194 -6.15 -9.61 0.78
C TRP A 194 -6.04 -11.09 0.45
N LEU A 195 -5.37 -11.39 -0.66
CA LEU A 195 -5.27 -12.73 -1.19
C LEU A 195 -3.82 -13.20 -1.28
N LYS A 196 -3.60 -14.44 -0.83
CA LYS A 196 -2.44 -15.24 -1.16
C LYS A 196 -2.74 -16.08 -2.40
N MET A 197 -1.94 -15.91 -3.44
CA MET A 197 -2.18 -16.56 -4.72
C MET A 197 -1.38 -17.87 -4.82
N PRO A 198 -1.98 -18.96 -5.32
CA PRO A 198 -1.26 -20.23 -5.50
C PRO A 198 -0.14 -20.13 -6.55
N ASN A 199 -0.25 -19.18 -7.46
CA ASN A 199 0.72 -18.89 -8.52
C ASN A 199 1.47 -17.58 -8.28
N ALA A 200 1.63 -17.15 -7.02
CA ALA A 200 2.38 -15.96 -6.65
C ALA A 200 3.81 -16.02 -7.18
N ARG A 201 4.39 -14.84 -7.45
CA ARG A 201 5.81 -14.77 -7.81
C ARG A 201 6.70 -15.21 -6.65
N LYS A 202 7.84 -15.78 -6.97
CA LYS A 202 8.87 -16.04 -5.97
C LYS A 202 9.48 -14.69 -5.53
N LEU A 203 9.74 -14.55 -4.24
CA LEU A 203 10.31 -13.37 -3.63
C LEU A 203 11.73 -13.68 -3.11
N ALA A 204 12.61 -12.70 -3.13
CA ALA A 204 13.92 -12.79 -2.52
C ALA A 204 13.80 -12.94 -0.98
N LYS A 205 14.83 -13.51 -0.36
CA LYS A 205 14.82 -13.78 1.10
C LYS A 205 14.75 -12.53 1.96
N ASP A 206 15.30 -11.43 1.48
CA ASP A 206 15.34 -10.11 2.11
C ASP A 206 14.09 -9.27 1.82
N PHE A 207 13.28 -9.70 0.86
CA PHE A 207 11.97 -9.12 0.61
C PHE A 207 10.94 -9.79 1.52
N PRO A 208 9.99 -9.06 2.11
CA PRO A 208 9.14 -9.58 3.17
C PRO A 208 8.47 -10.90 2.84
N SER A 209 8.65 -11.88 3.74
CA SER A 209 8.07 -13.20 3.65
C SER A 209 6.54 -13.20 3.87
N ARG A 210 5.88 -14.29 3.55
CA ARG A 210 4.42 -14.44 3.72
C ARG A 210 3.64 -13.36 2.97
N ASN A 211 3.97 -13.20 1.68
CA ASN A 211 3.31 -12.24 0.81
C ASN A 211 3.48 -10.79 1.28
N GLY A 212 4.61 -10.48 1.90
CA GLY A 212 4.92 -9.16 2.36
C GLY A 212 4.32 -8.78 3.70
N ILE A 213 3.70 -9.71 4.41
CA ILE A 213 3.10 -9.45 5.73
C ILE A 213 4.11 -9.82 6.81
N PRO A 214 4.49 -8.87 7.68
CA PRO A 214 5.40 -9.10 8.77
C PRO A 214 4.90 -10.14 9.77
N LYS A 215 5.83 -10.83 10.43
CA LYS A 215 5.49 -11.69 11.56
C LYS A 215 4.83 -10.83 12.65
N GLY A 216 3.65 -11.22 13.14
CA GLY A 216 2.95 -10.52 14.22
C GLY A 216 1.66 -9.79 13.80
N LEU A 217 1.44 -9.54 12.50
CA LEU A 217 0.18 -9.02 11.99
C LEU A 217 -0.81 -10.14 11.65
N GLY A 218 -1.16 -10.91 12.64
CA GLY A 218 -2.08 -12.03 12.49
C GLY A 218 -1.36 -13.34 12.16
N GLN A 219 -1.89 -14.43 12.68
CA GLN A 219 -1.41 -15.76 12.33
C GLN A 219 -2.01 -16.13 10.98
N PHE A 220 -1.14 -16.37 10.02
CA PHE A 220 -1.52 -16.91 8.72
C PHE A 220 -1.53 -18.43 8.83
N ALA A 221 -2.70 -19.01 8.71
CA ALA A 221 -2.82 -20.45 8.54
C ALA A 221 -2.30 -20.89 7.17
#